data_fa5dc4284aec0ce73a2ad534090ee170
#
_entry.id   fa5dc4284aec0ce73a2ad534090ee170
#
_cell.length_a   1.000
_cell.length_b   1.000
_cell.length_c   1.000
_cell.angle_alpha   90.00
_cell.angle_beta   90.00
_cell.angle_gamma   90.00
#
_symmetry.space_group_name_H-M   'P 1'
#
loop_
_entity.id
_entity.type
_entity.pdbx_description
1 polymer ?
#
loop_
_entity_poly.entity_id
_entity_poly.type
_entity_poly.pdbx_seq_one_letter_code
_entity_poly.pdbx_strand_id
1 'polypeptide(L)'
;MKLTVRDLFDIPIMKNFKLIAGEKGLNRPVMLTETLDFEFTKGISMPRSTLFTGKSLILTSLLFAKDDPRQILEAVKGLFALDVSCMAYKKVIYHSLPQEVIDFADEKGFPILEFGGDEFFEDIIFSINRELRDGEDIASLERDLARILDQEASPREELKIRKKINPGFKRFIRAVSVKDLSLKSEEAIVKMVGKMASLERISKKAALCKFRDTYFIFLSQDTDEIFRFRALLADIFAALSIDESKIHCGV
;
A
#
# COMPACT_ATOMS: atom_id res chain seq x y z
N MET A 1 -6.70 -3.22 -4.01
CA MET A 1 -7.42 -2.21 -3.18
C MET A 1 -6.71 -0.88 -3.35
N LYS A 2 -7.38 0.26 -3.24
CA LYS A 2 -6.70 1.55 -3.33
C LYS A 2 -6.35 1.99 -1.92
N LEU A 3 -5.08 2.29 -1.65
CA LEU A 3 -4.64 2.87 -0.39
C LEU A 3 -5.44 4.16 -0.12
N THR A 4 -6.01 4.31 1.07
CA THR A 4 -6.73 5.52 1.49
C THR A 4 -5.94 6.27 2.55
N VAL A 5 -6.35 7.51 2.83
CA VAL A 5 -5.73 8.29 3.92
C VAL A 5 -5.87 7.58 5.26
N ARG A 6 -6.95 6.83 5.49
CA ARG A 6 -7.14 6.00 6.68
C ARG A 6 -6.09 4.91 6.80
N ASP A 7 -5.80 4.22 5.69
CA ASP A 7 -4.85 3.11 5.67
C ASP A 7 -3.40 3.58 5.89
N LEU A 8 -3.10 4.88 5.72
CA LEU A 8 -1.77 5.42 6.01
C LEU A 8 -1.38 5.23 7.48
N PHE A 9 -2.33 5.26 8.40
CA PHE A 9 -2.06 5.08 9.84
C PHE A 9 -1.60 3.66 10.20
N ASP A 10 -1.82 2.68 9.33
CA ASP A 10 -1.38 1.30 9.50
C ASP A 10 0.08 1.11 9.03
N ILE A 11 0.65 2.06 8.30
CA ILE A 11 2.05 2.04 7.85
C ILE A 11 2.96 2.36 9.06
N PRO A 12 3.94 1.51 9.40
CA PRO A 12 4.73 1.66 10.62
C PRO A 12 5.38 3.04 10.81
N ILE A 13 5.88 3.67 9.74
CA ILE A 13 6.50 5.00 9.82
C ILE A 13 5.48 6.11 10.11
N MET A 14 4.20 5.89 9.79
CA MET A 14 3.12 6.86 10.01
C MET A 14 2.52 6.77 11.42
N LYS A 15 3.04 5.90 12.29
CA LYS A 15 2.50 5.62 13.62
C LYS A 15 2.42 6.85 14.55
N ASN A 16 3.33 7.81 14.33
CA ASN A 16 3.41 9.04 15.11
C ASN A 16 2.63 10.20 14.47
N PHE A 17 1.99 9.95 13.33
CA PHE A 17 1.16 10.97 12.67
C PHE A 17 -0.17 11.12 13.40
N LYS A 18 -0.64 12.37 13.47
CA LYS A 18 -1.92 12.70 14.09
C LYS A 18 -2.80 13.45 13.11
N LEU A 19 -4.05 13.06 13.03
CA LEU A 19 -5.06 13.82 12.30
C LEU A 19 -5.38 15.08 13.07
N ILE A 20 -5.29 16.24 12.40
CA ILE A 20 -5.57 17.55 12.99
C ILE A 20 -6.91 18.09 12.52
N ALA A 21 -7.29 17.84 11.28
CA ALA A 21 -8.54 18.29 10.68
C ALA A 21 -8.94 17.40 9.50
N GLY A 22 -10.18 17.55 9.01
CA GLY A 22 -10.65 16.93 7.78
C GLY A 22 -11.03 15.46 7.90
N GLU A 23 -11.48 14.98 9.07
CA GLU A 23 -11.80 13.55 9.33
C GLU A 23 -12.73 12.94 8.28
N LYS A 24 -13.70 13.71 7.75
CA LYS A 24 -14.63 13.26 6.71
C LYS A 24 -13.95 12.77 5.44
N GLY A 25 -12.70 13.19 5.20
CA GLY A 25 -11.91 12.86 4.02
C GLY A 25 -11.00 11.63 4.17
N LEU A 26 -11.03 10.90 5.28
CA LEU A 26 -10.13 9.77 5.52
C LEU A 26 -10.25 8.63 4.48
N ASN A 27 -11.36 8.55 3.76
CA ASN A 27 -11.55 7.55 2.71
C ASN A 27 -11.06 8.04 1.32
N ARG A 28 -10.43 9.23 1.22
CA ARG A 28 -9.83 9.71 -0.04
C ARG A 28 -8.66 8.80 -0.43
N PRO A 29 -8.58 8.38 -1.72
CA PRO A 29 -7.52 7.48 -2.17
C PRO A 29 -6.16 8.19 -2.23
N VAL A 30 -5.10 7.50 -1.87
CA VAL A 30 -3.71 7.95 -2.03
C VAL A 30 -3.06 7.12 -3.12
N MET A 31 -2.50 7.77 -4.14
CA MET A 31 -1.86 7.12 -5.29
C MET A 31 -0.37 7.42 -5.41
N LEU A 32 0.09 8.49 -4.78
CA LEU A 32 1.50 8.87 -4.72
C LEU A 32 1.77 9.83 -3.58
N THR A 33 3.05 10.09 -3.32
CA THR A 33 3.50 11.06 -2.32
C THR A 33 4.37 12.10 -2.99
N GLU A 34 4.10 13.38 -2.72
CA GLU A 34 4.82 14.53 -3.26
C GLU A 34 5.24 15.45 -2.11
N THR A 35 6.19 16.33 -2.36
CA THR A 35 6.66 17.32 -1.38
C THR A 35 6.28 18.72 -1.81
N LEU A 36 5.82 19.53 -0.86
CA LEU A 36 5.57 20.95 -1.03
C LEU A 36 6.65 21.74 -0.31
N ASP A 37 7.47 22.48 -1.04
CA ASP A 37 8.57 23.27 -0.48
C ASP A 37 8.40 24.77 -0.78
N PHE A 38 8.36 25.18 -2.04
CA PHE A 38 8.35 26.60 -2.43
C PHE A 38 7.19 26.99 -3.36
N GLU A 39 6.38 26.05 -3.81
CA GLU A 39 5.38 26.24 -4.89
C GLU A 39 4.32 27.29 -4.57
N PHE A 40 4.05 27.51 -3.28
CA PHE A 40 3.13 28.55 -2.81
C PHE A 40 3.85 29.79 -2.25
N THR A 41 5.18 29.88 -2.40
CA THR A 41 5.93 31.06 -1.94
C THR A 41 5.52 32.30 -2.74
N LYS A 42 5.29 33.40 -2.04
CA LYS A 42 4.90 34.67 -2.63
C LYS A 42 5.96 35.16 -3.62
N GLY A 43 5.52 35.48 -4.86
CA GLY A 43 6.39 35.94 -5.92
C GLY A 43 6.88 34.83 -6.87
N ILE A 44 6.64 33.56 -6.58
CA ILE A 44 6.88 32.46 -7.50
C ILE A 44 5.57 32.18 -8.25
N SER A 45 5.60 32.38 -9.58
CA SER A 45 4.45 32.10 -10.45
C SER A 45 4.67 30.80 -11.20
N MET A 46 3.98 29.74 -10.77
CA MET A 46 3.93 28.48 -11.47
C MET A 46 2.49 28.17 -11.91
N PRO A 47 2.27 27.48 -13.05
CA PRO A 47 0.91 27.07 -13.44
C PRO A 47 0.33 26.13 -12.39
N ARG A 48 -0.71 26.57 -11.66
CA ARG A 48 -1.32 25.82 -10.54
C ARG A 48 -1.78 24.42 -10.95
N SER A 49 -2.24 24.26 -12.20
CA SER A 49 -2.73 22.97 -12.72
C SER A 49 -1.66 21.88 -12.90
N THR A 50 -0.39 22.22 -12.78
CA THR A 50 0.75 21.28 -12.97
C THR A 50 1.61 21.13 -11.72
N LEU A 51 1.23 21.78 -10.61
CA LEU A 51 2.04 21.78 -9.39
C LEU A 51 2.04 20.42 -8.69
N PHE A 52 0.86 19.80 -8.59
CA PHE A 52 0.68 18.55 -7.87
C PHE A 52 -0.29 17.65 -8.60
N THR A 53 -0.12 16.36 -8.39
CA THR A 53 -0.99 15.33 -8.96
C THR A 53 -2.20 15.11 -8.05
N GLY A 54 -3.39 15.00 -8.62
CA GLY A 54 -4.58 14.63 -7.85
C GLY A 54 -4.40 13.28 -7.17
N LYS A 55 -5.03 13.11 -6.01
CA LYS A 55 -4.95 11.89 -5.16
C LYS A 55 -3.56 11.62 -4.59
N SER A 56 -2.75 12.65 -4.41
CA SER A 56 -1.48 12.56 -3.69
C SER A 56 -1.61 12.84 -2.19
N LEU A 57 -0.66 12.35 -1.41
CA LEU A 57 -0.30 12.87 -0.10
C LEU A 57 0.79 13.91 -0.30
N ILE A 58 0.59 15.10 0.24
CA ILE A 58 1.61 16.17 0.23
C ILE A 58 2.34 16.20 1.57
N LEU A 59 3.67 16.10 1.53
CA LEU A 59 4.53 16.30 2.69
C LEU A 59 5.12 17.71 2.65
N THR A 60 5.15 18.41 3.80
CA THR A 60 5.69 19.76 3.87
C THR A 60 6.24 20.09 5.27
N SER A 61 7.22 20.98 5.34
CA SER A 61 7.64 21.63 6.58
C SER A 61 6.92 22.96 6.83
N LEU A 62 6.10 23.42 5.89
CA LEU A 62 5.46 24.73 5.87
C LEU A 62 6.48 25.89 5.83
N LEU A 63 7.70 25.65 5.36
CA LEU A 63 8.75 26.66 5.30
C LEU A 63 8.36 27.84 4.39
N PHE A 64 7.61 27.58 3.32
CA PHE A 64 7.11 28.62 2.41
C PHE A 64 6.24 29.69 3.10
N ALA A 65 5.60 29.33 4.22
CA ALA A 65 4.70 30.20 4.96
C ALA A 65 5.34 30.81 6.23
N LYS A 66 6.64 30.60 6.46
CA LYS A 66 7.35 31.01 7.70
C LYS A 66 7.08 32.47 8.08
N ASP A 67 7.07 33.37 7.10
CA ASP A 67 6.93 34.80 7.32
C ASP A 67 5.48 35.32 7.14
N ASP A 68 4.59 34.50 6.59
CA ASP A 68 3.16 34.83 6.41
C ASP A 68 2.26 33.60 6.57
N PRO A 69 1.72 33.33 7.76
CA PRO A 69 0.85 32.17 8.04
C PRO A 69 -0.38 32.07 7.14
N ARG A 70 -0.85 33.20 6.55
CA ARG A 70 -2.04 33.19 5.66
C ARG A 70 -1.80 32.39 4.39
N GLN A 71 -0.52 32.20 3.99
CA GLN A 71 -0.16 31.38 2.85
C GLN A 71 -0.51 29.88 3.06
N ILE A 72 -0.62 29.42 4.32
CA ILE A 72 -1.02 28.03 4.61
C ILE A 72 -2.45 27.80 4.11
N LEU A 73 -3.37 28.72 4.43
CA LEU A 73 -4.76 28.60 3.96
C LEU A 73 -4.86 28.60 2.44
N GLU A 74 -4.12 29.49 1.78
CA GLU A 74 -4.09 29.56 0.31
C GLU A 74 -3.50 28.29 -0.31
N ALA A 75 -2.45 27.71 0.29
CA ALA A 75 -1.89 26.44 -0.13
C ALA A 75 -2.90 25.31 0.03
N VAL A 76 -3.55 25.19 1.18
CA VAL A 76 -4.55 24.13 1.46
C VAL A 76 -5.73 24.25 0.49
N LYS A 77 -6.23 25.44 0.22
CA LYS A 77 -7.27 25.67 -0.81
C LYS A 77 -6.81 25.23 -2.20
N GLY A 78 -5.56 25.57 -2.55
CA GLY A 78 -4.96 25.18 -3.81
C GLY A 78 -4.82 23.66 -3.96
N LEU A 79 -4.31 22.98 -2.94
CA LEU A 79 -4.20 21.52 -2.90
C LEU A 79 -5.56 20.84 -3.02
N PHE A 80 -6.54 21.35 -2.27
CA PHE A 80 -7.91 20.82 -2.36
C PHE A 80 -8.50 20.96 -3.76
N ALA A 81 -8.29 22.11 -4.41
CA ALA A 81 -8.77 22.38 -5.79
C ALA A 81 -8.08 21.48 -6.84
N LEU A 82 -6.89 20.98 -6.56
CA LEU A 82 -6.14 20.02 -7.40
C LEU A 82 -6.52 18.55 -7.12
N ASP A 83 -7.53 18.30 -6.30
CA ASP A 83 -7.95 16.95 -5.88
C ASP A 83 -6.84 16.16 -5.15
N VAL A 84 -5.93 16.87 -4.47
CA VAL A 84 -4.95 16.27 -3.55
C VAL A 84 -5.70 15.59 -2.41
N SER A 85 -5.27 14.42 -1.98
CA SER A 85 -6.01 13.62 -1.00
C SER A 85 -5.83 14.08 0.43
N CYS A 86 -4.63 14.47 0.81
CA CYS A 86 -4.32 14.98 2.15
C CYS A 86 -2.98 15.72 2.17
N MET A 87 -2.75 16.47 3.24
CA MET A 87 -1.48 17.10 3.53
C MET A 87 -0.96 16.64 4.89
N ALA A 88 0.35 16.35 4.99
CA ALA A 88 1.01 16.08 6.26
C ALA A 88 2.16 17.09 6.45
N TYR A 89 2.18 17.77 7.59
CA TYR A 89 3.23 18.74 7.88
C TYR A 89 4.10 18.32 9.06
N LYS A 90 5.40 18.57 8.93
CA LYS A 90 6.38 18.36 10.01
C LYS A 90 6.37 19.57 10.97
N LYS A 91 6.24 19.30 12.27
CA LYS A 91 6.13 20.35 13.33
C LYS A 91 7.49 21.00 13.64
N VAL A 92 8.14 21.57 12.63
CA VAL A 92 9.42 22.28 12.81
C VAL A 92 9.28 23.79 12.75
N ILE A 93 8.32 24.32 11.98
CA ILE A 93 8.04 25.74 11.84
C ILE A 93 6.77 26.09 12.63
N TYR A 94 5.72 25.29 12.43
CA TYR A 94 4.43 25.50 13.09
C TYR A 94 4.14 24.36 14.05
N HIS A 95 3.90 24.71 15.32
CA HIS A 95 3.45 23.73 16.33
C HIS A 95 1.93 23.54 16.32
N SER A 96 1.21 24.50 15.76
CA SER A 96 -0.24 24.45 15.50
C SER A 96 -0.57 25.26 14.25
N LEU A 97 -1.62 24.86 13.56
CA LEU A 97 -2.12 25.59 12.39
C LEU A 97 -3.07 26.71 12.80
N PRO A 98 -3.20 27.80 11.99
CA PRO A 98 -4.24 28.80 12.16
C PRO A 98 -5.64 28.16 12.15
N GLN A 99 -6.55 28.67 12.98
CA GLN A 99 -7.91 28.11 13.11
C GLN A 99 -8.67 28.09 11.79
N GLU A 100 -8.52 29.12 10.96
CA GLU A 100 -9.15 29.21 9.63
C GLU A 100 -8.72 28.11 8.66
N VAL A 101 -7.50 27.54 8.83
CA VAL A 101 -7.03 26.37 8.06
C VAL A 101 -7.76 25.10 8.52
N ILE A 102 -7.90 24.94 9.82
CA ILE A 102 -8.61 23.82 10.45
C ILE A 102 -10.09 23.86 10.03
N ASP A 103 -10.75 25.01 10.16
CA ASP A 103 -12.16 25.19 9.81
C ASP A 103 -12.42 24.86 8.33
N PHE A 104 -11.56 25.34 7.42
CA PHE A 104 -11.66 25.02 6.01
C PHE A 104 -11.47 23.51 5.75
N ALA A 105 -10.48 22.90 6.37
CA ALA A 105 -10.18 21.49 6.21
C ALA A 105 -11.34 20.60 6.70
N ASP A 106 -11.95 20.93 7.84
CA ASP A 106 -13.11 20.22 8.39
C ASP A 106 -14.37 20.40 7.55
N GLU A 107 -14.62 21.63 7.06
CA GLU A 107 -15.74 21.91 6.16
C GLU A 107 -15.65 21.09 4.88
N LYS A 108 -14.47 21.08 4.27
CA LYS A 108 -14.24 20.43 2.95
C LYS A 108 -13.89 18.93 3.05
N GLY A 109 -13.67 18.41 4.26
CA GLY A 109 -13.17 17.04 4.43
C GLY A 109 -11.81 16.87 3.77
N PHE A 110 -10.88 17.80 4.01
CA PHE A 110 -9.50 17.72 3.53
C PHE A 110 -8.59 17.31 4.69
N PRO A 111 -8.14 16.04 4.77
CA PRO A 111 -7.33 15.58 5.88
C PRO A 111 -6.01 16.34 5.98
N ILE A 112 -5.73 16.87 7.17
CA ILE A 112 -4.45 17.44 7.51
C ILE A 112 -3.87 16.64 8.68
N LEU A 113 -2.66 16.12 8.46
CA LEU A 113 -1.90 15.34 9.42
C LEU A 113 -0.73 16.18 9.95
N GLU A 114 -0.38 15.98 11.21
CA GLU A 114 0.87 16.49 11.77
C GLU A 114 1.82 15.34 12.13
N PHE A 115 3.11 15.58 12.02
CA PHE A 115 4.13 14.69 12.53
C PHE A 115 5.35 15.47 13.01
N GLY A 116 6.15 14.84 13.82
CA GLY A 116 7.38 15.40 14.36
C GLY A 116 8.36 14.30 14.71
N GLY A 117 9.54 14.65 15.19
CA GLY A 117 10.54 13.67 15.55
C GLY A 117 11.57 13.43 14.43
N ASP A 118 12.06 12.21 14.35
CA ASP A 118 13.21 11.86 13.51
C ASP A 118 12.84 11.34 12.12
N GLU A 119 11.53 11.33 11.76
CA GLU A 119 11.09 10.88 10.45
C GLU A 119 11.55 11.83 9.34
N PHE A 120 12.21 11.28 8.33
CA PHE A 120 12.60 12.01 7.12
C PHE A 120 11.54 11.83 6.02
N PHE A 121 11.38 12.85 5.19
CA PHE A 121 10.43 12.81 4.07
C PHE A 121 10.71 11.65 3.13
N GLU A 122 11.99 11.38 2.87
CA GLU A 122 12.47 10.30 2.01
C GLU A 122 12.00 8.92 2.51
N ASP A 123 12.09 8.69 3.82
CA ASP A 123 11.67 7.42 4.43
C ASP A 123 10.16 7.23 4.37
N ILE A 124 9.39 8.32 4.57
CA ILE A 124 7.94 8.33 4.43
C ILE A 124 7.54 8.01 2.98
N ILE A 125 8.13 8.72 2.01
CA ILE A 125 7.90 8.53 0.57
C ILE A 125 8.22 7.09 0.17
N PHE A 126 9.37 6.57 0.61
CA PHE A 126 9.78 5.20 0.30
C PHE A 126 8.79 4.17 0.84
N SER A 127 8.36 4.34 2.09
CA SER A 127 7.44 3.41 2.75
C SER A 127 6.07 3.40 2.09
N ILE A 128 5.50 4.57 1.78
CA ILE A 128 4.20 4.68 1.11
C ILE A 128 4.27 4.15 -0.32
N ASN A 129 5.32 4.47 -1.07
CA ASN A 129 5.50 3.97 -2.43
C ASN A 129 5.69 2.45 -2.48
N ARG A 130 6.22 1.84 -1.42
CA ARG A 130 6.28 0.38 -1.28
C ARG A 130 4.88 -0.21 -1.12
N GLU A 131 4.07 0.33 -0.22
CA GLU A 131 2.68 -0.12 -0.02
C GLU A 131 1.83 0.03 -1.30
N LEU A 132 1.98 1.15 -2.01
CA LEU A 132 1.28 1.37 -3.28
C LEU A 132 1.66 0.32 -4.34
N ARG A 133 2.95 -0.02 -4.46
CA ARG A 133 3.43 -1.04 -5.40
C ARG A 133 2.96 -2.43 -5.02
N ASP A 134 3.06 -2.79 -3.74
CA ASP A 134 2.62 -4.10 -3.25
C ASP A 134 1.11 -4.29 -3.52
N GLY A 135 0.30 -3.25 -3.31
CA GLY A 135 -1.13 -3.27 -3.65
C GLY A 135 -1.42 -3.38 -5.16
N GLU A 136 -0.65 -2.72 -6.02
CA GLU A 136 -0.76 -2.83 -7.48
C GLU A 136 -0.36 -4.23 -7.98
N ASP A 137 0.68 -4.81 -7.42
CA ASP A 137 1.16 -6.14 -7.78
C ASP A 137 0.11 -7.21 -7.43
N ILE A 138 -0.50 -7.13 -6.26
CA ILE A 138 -1.60 -8.05 -5.85
C ILE A 138 -2.79 -7.93 -6.81
N ALA A 139 -3.29 -6.72 -7.07
CA ALA A 139 -4.42 -6.51 -7.96
C ALA A 139 -4.13 -6.90 -9.42
N SER A 140 -2.90 -6.70 -9.88
CA SER A 140 -2.44 -7.11 -11.20
C SER A 140 -2.37 -8.63 -11.33
N LEU A 141 -1.88 -9.31 -10.28
CA LEU A 141 -1.81 -10.76 -10.24
C LEU A 141 -3.21 -11.40 -10.19
N GLU A 142 -4.13 -10.80 -9.44
CA GLU A 142 -5.53 -11.25 -9.37
C GLU A 142 -6.21 -11.19 -10.75
N ARG A 143 -6.02 -10.12 -11.52
CA ARG A 143 -6.51 -10.01 -12.90
C ARG A 143 -5.90 -11.06 -13.82
N ASP A 144 -4.60 -11.31 -13.69
CA ASP A 144 -3.89 -12.30 -14.48
C ASP A 144 -4.41 -13.72 -14.19
N LEU A 145 -4.67 -14.03 -12.90
CA LEU A 145 -5.26 -15.32 -12.49
C LEU A 145 -6.69 -15.49 -13.01
N ALA A 146 -7.50 -14.42 -13.00
CA ALA A 146 -8.85 -14.45 -13.59
C ALA A 146 -8.80 -14.88 -15.08
N ARG A 147 -7.90 -14.27 -15.86
CA ARG A 147 -7.75 -14.60 -17.29
C ARG A 147 -7.35 -16.07 -17.54
N ILE A 148 -6.52 -16.67 -16.67
CA ILE A 148 -6.20 -18.09 -16.76
C ILE A 148 -7.44 -18.95 -16.49
N LEU A 149 -8.18 -18.63 -15.42
CA LEU A 149 -9.36 -19.41 -15.02
C LEU A 149 -10.51 -19.32 -16.02
N ASP A 150 -10.68 -18.16 -16.66
CA ASP A 150 -11.68 -17.92 -17.69
C ASP A 150 -11.23 -18.43 -19.08
N GLN A 151 -10.08 -19.12 -19.16
CA GLN A 151 -9.48 -19.68 -20.39
C GLN A 151 -9.20 -18.63 -21.48
N GLU A 152 -9.01 -17.37 -21.08
CA GLU A 152 -8.68 -16.27 -21.99
C GLU A 152 -7.17 -16.13 -22.23
N ALA A 153 -6.34 -16.81 -21.43
CA ALA A 153 -4.90 -16.73 -21.53
C ALA A 153 -4.35 -17.77 -22.52
N SER A 154 -3.51 -17.32 -23.44
CA SER A 154 -2.74 -18.20 -24.31
C SER A 154 -1.64 -18.94 -23.53
N PRO A 155 -1.11 -20.07 -23.99
CA PRO A 155 -0.01 -20.80 -23.33
C PRO A 155 1.24 -19.93 -23.06
N ARG A 156 1.50 -18.94 -23.93
CA ARG A 156 2.59 -17.98 -23.74
C ARG A 156 2.32 -16.98 -22.61
N GLU A 157 1.08 -16.58 -22.45
CA GLU A 157 0.65 -15.68 -21.36
C GLU A 157 0.63 -16.43 -20.04
N GLU A 158 0.15 -17.67 -20.01
CA GLU A 158 0.21 -18.52 -18.80
C GLU A 158 1.65 -18.66 -18.29
N LEU A 159 2.61 -18.86 -19.19
CA LEU A 159 4.03 -18.94 -18.81
C LEU A 159 4.55 -17.61 -18.23
N LYS A 160 4.11 -16.47 -18.78
CA LYS A 160 4.46 -15.15 -18.23
C LYS A 160 3.87 -14.95 -16.85
N ILE A 161 2.59 -15.28 -16.66
CA ILE A 161 1.88 -15.17 -15.39
C ILE A 161 2.54 -16.08 -14.35
N ARG A 162 2.85 -17.31 -14.70
CA ARG A 162 3.60 -18.25 -13.85
C ARG A 162 4.93 -17.65 -13.36
N LYS A 163 5.71 -17.04 -14.25
CA LYS A 163 6.97 -16.38 -13.89
C LYS A 163 6.77 -15.13 -13.04
N LYS A 164 5.66 -14.43 -13.23
CA LYS A 164 5.29 -13.27 -12.42
C LYS A 164 4.90 -13.69 -11.00
N ILE A 165 4.17 -14.80 -10.84
CA ILE A 165 3.84 -15.36 -9.54
C ILE A 165 5.13 -15.75 -8.80
N ASN A 166 5.97 -16.55 -9.43
CA ASN A 166 7.27 -16.94 -8.90
C ASN A 166 8.21 -17.44 -10.01
N PRO A 167 9.30 -16.71 -10.31
CA PRO A 167 10.25 -17.10 -11.34
C PRO A 167 10.99 -18.42 -11.04
N GLY A 168 10.99 -18.84 -9.76
CA GLY A 168 11.62 -20.10 -9.30
C GLY A 168 10.75 -21.34 -9.48
N PHE A 169 9.49 -21.21 -9.92
CA PHE A 169 8.58 -22.35 -10.06
C PHE A 169 9.11 -23.43 -10.97
N LYS A 170 8.97 -24.66 -10.52
CA LYS A 170 9.34 -25.90 -11.17
C LYS A 170 8.22 -26.38 -12.11
N ARG A 171 8.44 -27.54 -12.74
CA ARG A 171 7.56 -28.07 -13.80
C ARG A 171 6.12 -28.27 -13.33
N PHE A 172 5.93 -28.89 -12.17
CA PHE A 172 4.60 -29.23 -11.64
C PHE A 172 4.18 -28.20 -10.61
N ILE A 173 2.97 -27.68 -10.75
CA ILE A 173 2.39 -26.68 -9.85
C ILE A 173 1.04 -27.21 -9.37
N ARG A 174 0.78 -27.05 -8.06
CA ARG A 174 -0.51 -27.30 -7.43
C ARG A 174 -0.93 -26.08 -6.65
N ALA A 175 -2.21 -25.76 -6.68
CA ALA A 175 -2.80 -24.69 -5.89
C ALA A 175 -3.58 -25.30 -4.72
N VAL A 176 -3.39 -24.74 -3.55
CA VAL A 176 -4.12 -25.09 -2.35
C VAL A 176 -4.90 -23.86 -1.91
N SER A 177 -6.21 -23.95 -1.83
CA SER A 177 -7.03 -22.86 -1.29
C SER A 177 -6.94 -22.87 0.23
N VAL A 178 -6.73 -21.68 0.80
CA VAL A 178 -6.62 -21.50 2.25
C VAL A 178 -7.75 -20.58 2.69
N LYS A 179 -8.66 -21.12 3.48
CA LYS A 179 -9.67 -20.35 4.20
C LYS A 179 -9.25 -20.23 5.65
N ASP A 180 -8.52 -19.18 5.99
CA ASP A 180 -8.18 -18.86 7.37
C ASP A 180 -8.95 -17.60 7.80
N LEU A 181 -9.71 -17.74 8.87
CA LEU A 181 -10.45 -16.63 9.48
C LEU A 181 -9.53 -15.59 10.14
N SER A 182 -8.27 -15.92 10.40
CA SER A 182 -7.27 -15.01 10.96
C SER A 182 -6.63 -14.08 9.90
N LEU A 183 -6.72 -14.44 8.62
CA LEU A 183 -6.19 -13.65 7.49
C LEU A 183 -7.16 -12.54 7.04
N LYS A 184 -7.90 -11.95 7.95
CA LYS A 184 -8.93 -10.94 7.62
C LYS A 184 -8.38 -9.58 7.24
N SER A 185 -7.10 -9.29 7.52
CA SER A 185 -6.48 -8.03 7.14
C SER A 185 -5.46 -8.22 6.01
N GLU A 186 -5.45 -7.29 5.08
CA GLU A 186 -4.48 -7.25 3.98
C GLU A 186 -3.04 -7.15 4.51
N GLU A 187 -2.84 -6.47 5.64
CA GLU A 187 -1.57 -6.37 6.35
C GLU A 187 -1.04 -7.75 6.81
N ALA A 188 -1.92 -8.62 7.34
CA ALA A 188 -1.53 -9.97 7.72
C ALA A 188 -1.03 -10.77 6.51
N ILE A 189 -1.61 -10.53 5.33
CA ILE A 189 -1.24 -11.20 4.09
C ILE A 189 0.09 -10.69 3.56
N VAL A 190 0.28 -9.38 3.48
CA VAL A 190 1.55 -8.76 3.06
C VAL A 190 2.69 -9.26 3.95
N LYS A 191 2.46 -9.31 5.26
CA LYS A 191 3.42 -9.85 6.23
C LYS A 191 3.72 -11.35 5.99
N MET A 192 2.71 -12.12 5.64
CA MET A 192 2.86 -13.55 5.35
C MET A 192 3.59 -13.79 4.02
N VAL A 193 3.25 -13.04 2.97
CA VAL A 193 3.96 -13.05 1.68
C VAL A 193 5.43 -12.68 1.89
N GLY A 194 5.71 -11.61 2.63
CA GLY A 194 7.08 -11.19 2.97
C GLY A 194 7.84 -12.27 3.73
N LYS A 195 7.18 -12.93 4.70
CA LYS A 195 7.79 -14.02 5.46
C LYS A 195 8.07 -15.24 4.58
N MET A 196 7.16 -15.62 3.67
CA MET A 196 7.41 -16.69 2.69
C MET A 196 8.57 -16.36 1.76
N ALA A 197 8.65 -15.12 1.27
CA ALA A 197 9.72 -14.66 0.38
C ALA A 197 11.10 -14.68 1.06
N SER A 198 11.17 -14.44 2.38
CA SER A 198 12.42 -14.46 3.15
C SER A 198 12.94 -15.86 3.46
N LEU A 199 12.12 -16.91 3.30
CA LEU A 199 12.50 -18.29 3.59
C LEU A 199 13.13 -18.95 2.35
N GLU A 200 14.45 -19.04 2.28
CA GLU A 200 15.21 -19.52 1.13
C GLU A 200 14.74 -20.91 0.61
N ARG A 201 14.35 -21.82 1.51
CA ARG A 201 13.87 -23.16 1.14
C ARG A 201 12.49 -23.14 0.46
N ILE A 202 11.68 -22.13 0.72
CA ILE A 202 10.28 -22.02 0.30
C ILE A 202 10.14 -21.01 -0.83
N SER A 203 10.89 -19.91 -0.81
CA SER A 203 10.74 -18.76 -1.70
C SER A 203 10.78 -19.10 -3.20
N LYS A 204 11.54 -20.12 -3.60
CA LYS A 204 11.62 -20.58 -5.00
C LYS A 204 10.58 -21.64 -5.38
N LYS A 205 9.82 -22.17 -4.41
CA LYS A 205 8.92 -23.31 -4.60
C LYS A 205 7.47 -23.02 -4.29
N ALA A 206 7.19 -21.90 -3.62
CA ALA A 206 5.85 -21.53 -3.23
C ALA A 206 5.59 -20.03 -3.38
N ALA A 207 4.31 -19.68 -3.55
CA ALA A 207 3.84 -18.30 -3.52
C ALA A 207 2.44 -18.27 -2.92
N LEU A 208 2.15 -17.20 -2.18
CA LEU A 208 0.81 -16.89 -1.69
C LEU A 208 0.18 -15.84 -2.59
N CYS A 209 -1.00 -16.12 -3.11
CA CYS A 209 -1.76 -15.21 -3.96
C CYS A 209 -3.18 -15.07 -3.43
N LYS A 210 -3.73 -13.86 -3.54
CA LYS A 210 -5.14 -13.61 -3.33
C LYS A 210 -5.88 -13.72 -4.65
N PHE A 211 -7.04 -14.34 -4.65
CA PHE A 211 -7.98 -14.33 -5.76
C PHE A 211 -9.40 -14.24 -5.21
N ARG A 212 -10.10 -13.16 -5.50
CA ARG A 212 -11.40 -12.80 -4.89
C ARG A 212 -11.30 -12.83 -3.36
N ASP A 213 -12.16 -13.55 -2.69
CA ASP A 213 -12.21 -13.68 -1.22
C ASP A 213 -11.42 -14.89 -0.69
N THR A 214 -10.58 -15.50 -1.52
CA THR A 214 -9.84 -16.73 -1.18
C THR A 214 -8.34 -16.53 -1.39
N TYR A 215 -7.55 -17.13 -0.51
CA TYR A 215 -6.10 -17.19 -0.64
C TYR A 215 -5.69 -18.53 -1.19
N PHE A 216 -4.71 -18.51 -2.09
CA PHE A 216 -4.14 -19.69 -2.71
C PHE A 216 -2.66 -19.76 -2.42
N ILE A 217 -2.19 -20.89 -1.90
CA ILE A 217 -0.78 -21.22 -1.86
C ILE A 217 -0.48 -22.04 -3.12
N PHE A 218 0.29 -21.48 -4.02
CA PHE A 218 0.84 -22.20 -5.15
C PHE A 218 2.12 -22.91 -4.72
N LEU A 219 2.18 -24.22 -4.96
CA LEU A 219 3.30 -25.09 -4.63
C LEU A 219 3.92 -25.63 -5.91
N SER A 220 5.22 -25.72 -5.97
CA SER A 220 5.93 -26.16 -7.18
C SER A 220 6.99 -27.21 -6.84
N GLN A 221 7.03 -28.29 -7.64
CA GLN A 221 7.96 -29.40 -7.50
C GLN A 221 8.47 -29.86 -8.88
N ASP A 222 9.62 -30.57 -8.86
CA ASP A 222 10.21 -31.16 -10.07
C ASP A 222 9.46 -32.43 -10.52
N THR A 223 8.74 -33.10 -9.61
CA THR A 223 7.95 -34.32 -9.84
C THR A 223 6.51 -34.12 -9.40
N ASP A 224 5.56 -34.87 -9.97
CA ASP A 224 4.13 -34.77 -9.64
C ASP A 224 3.72 -35.68 -8.46
N GLU A 225 4.64 -36.02 -7.58
CA GLU A 225 4.40 -36.85 -6.42
C GLU A 225 3.70 -36.07 -5.29
N ILE A 226 2.47 -36.41 -4.99
CA ILE A 226 1.60 -35.70 -4.05
C ILE A 226 2.21 -35.56 -2.65
N PHE A 227 2.98 -36.54 -2.19
CA PHE A 227 3.60 -36.49 -0.87
C PHE A 227 4.63 -35.37 -0.75
N ARG A 228 5.32 -34.99 -1.84
CA ARG A 228 6.27 -33.86 -1.86
C ARG A 228 5.58 -32.52 -1.74
N PHE A 229 4.39 -32.38 -2.33
CA PHE A 229 3.58 -31.18 -2.17
C PHE A 229 3.04 -31.04 -0.76
N ARG A 230 2.59 -32.18 -0.15
CA ARG A 230 2.14 -32.20 1.25
C ARG A 230 3.27 -31.84 2.22
N ALA A 231 4.46 -32.40 2.02
CA ALA A 231 5.63 -32.05 2.85
C ALA A 231 5.98 -30.56 2.75
N LEU A 232 6.00 -30.01 1.53
CA LEU A 232 6.28 -28.57 1.34
C LEU A 232 5.18 -27.70 2.00
N LEU A 233 3.91 -28.11 1.93
CA LEU A 233 2.82 -27.38 2.56
C LEU A 233 2.94 -27.40 4.09
N ALA A 234 3.29 -28.54 4.69
CA ALA A 234 3.55 -28.65 6.12
C ALA A 234 4.72 -27.76 6.57
N ASP A 235 5.81 -27.74 5.80
CA ASP A 235 6.95 -26.83 6.05
C ASP A 235 6.51 -25.36 6.03
N ILE A 236 5.62 -24.97 5.10
CA ILE A 236 5.09 -23.61 5.00
C ILE A 236 4.23 -23.29 6.25
N PHE A 237 3.34 -24.18 6.63
CA PHE A 237 2.47 -23.96 7.79
C PHE A 237 3.26 -23.85 9.08
N ALA A 238 4.25 -24.70 9.27
CA ALA A 238 5.16 -24.63 10.41
C ALA A 238 5.94 -23.29 10.43
N ALA A 239 6.50 -22.90 9.29
CA ALA A 239 7.28 -21.65 9.17
C ALA A 239 6.43 -20.39 9.40
N LEU A 240 5.17 -20.41 8.97
CA LEU A 240 4.25 -19.28 9.11
C LEU A 240 3.49 -19.30 10.44
N SER A 241 3.65 -20.35 11.26
CA SER A 241 2.90 -20.58 12.49
C SER A 241 1.38 -20.66 12.26
N ILE A 242 1.00 -21.29 11.15
CA ILE A 242 -0.39 -21.48 10.76
C ILE A 242 -0.92 -22.75 11.45
N ASP A 243 -2.05 -22.65 12.11
CA ASP A 243 -2.73 -23.76 12.76
C ASP A 243 -3.55 -24.56 11.74
N GLU A 244 -3.08 -25.75 11.37
CA GLU A 244 -3.73 -26.61 10.38
C GLU A 244 -5.19 -26.95 10.73
N SER A 245 -5.56 -26.95 12.01
CA SER A 245 -6.93 -27.23 12.45
C SER A 245 -7.94 -26.15 12.07
N LYS A 246 -7.46 -24.96 11.73
CA LYS A 246 -8.27 -23.77 11.37
C LYS A 246 -8.36 -23.55 9.86
N ILE A 247 -7.71 -24.40 9.06
CA ILE A 247 -7.61 -24.22 7.62
C ILE A 247 -8.45 -25.26 6.90
N HIS A 248 -9.30 -24.80 6.01
CA HIS A 248 -9.96 -25.66 5.03
C HIS A 248 -9.11 -25.66 3.74
N CYS A 249 -8.36 -26.74 3.49
CA CYS A 249 -7.62 -26.94 2.26
C CYS A 249 -8.49 -27.69 1.26
N GLY A 250 -8.80 -27.08 0.11
CA GLY A 250 -9.28 -27.75 -1.10
C GLY A 250 -8.10 -27.90 -2.08
N VAL A 251 -7.96 -29.07 -2.70
CA VAL A 251 -6.99 -29.35 -3.78
C VAL A 251 -7.72 -29.34 -5.09
#